data_bcdf42b23168ab8130c41a8ab15a57f6
#
_entry.id   bcdf42b23168ab8130c41a8ab15a57f6
#
_cell.length_a   1.000
_cell.length_b   1.000
_cell.length_c   1.000
_cell.angle_alpha   90.00
_cell.angle_beta   90.00
_cell.angle_gamma   90.00
#
_symmetry.space_group_name_H-M   'P 1'
#
loop_
_entity.id
_entity.type
_entity.pdbx_description
1 polymer ?
#
loop_
_entity_poly.entity_id
_entity_poly.type
_entity_poly.pdbx_seq_one_letter_code
_entity_poly.pdbx_strand_id
1 'polypeptide(L)'
;TRPSTTVAISAQASKQSRGHANLIRFSIEEDESRIATNNHGVLPGNIVGAIANEAEIEGAAAAHLRDGAAVVELLAWLDAQKPGTVTETQVVSKLEAFRRSDNKLQDISFETIAGTGPHGAIMHYRVTEDTDSPLQDGQIIVLDSGGQYLDGTTDITRTVAIGTPPEEACASFTRVLQGMIAMSRLRWPQGLAGRDLEAVGRMPLWTAGQDFDHGLGHGVGAYLSVHEGPQRLSKTSHVPFEPGMILSNEPGYYREGAFGIRLENLLVVQEAPNLPGGDDHRKMLDWRTLTFVPIDRRLVVAEMLDAHSLDWLNAYHADVAEKIGPRLSPAAKTWLDAATAPI
;
A
#
# COMPACT_ATOMS: atom_id res chain seq x y z
N THR A 1 22.52 37.72 25.19
CA THR A 1 22.80 36.33 25.59
C THR A 1 21.47 35.53 25.57
N ARG A 2 21.23 34.78 24.52
CA ARG A 2 20.14 33.81 24.44
C ARG A 2 20.66 32.44 24.87
N PRO A 3 19.93 31.64 25.63
CA PRO A 3 20.32 30.26 25.93
C PRO A 3 20.08 29.38 24.71
N SER A 4 21.07 28.58 24.35
CA SER A 4 20.99 27.49 23.36
C SER A 4 20.17 26.35 23.94
N THR A 5 19.06 25.97 23.28
CA THR A 5 18.30 24.77 23.61
C THR A 5 18.99 23.57 22.96
N THR A 6 19.68 22.77 23.76
CA THR A 6 20.23 21.48 23.34
C THR A 6 19.12 20.45 23.39
N VAL A 7 18.74 19.91 22.25
CA VAL A 7 17.85 18.74 22.17
C VAL A 7 18.65 17.51 22.54
N ALA A 8 18.35 16.92 23.69
CA ALA A 8 18.97 15.66 24.11
C ALA A 8 18.24 14.50 23.38
N ILE A 9 18.95 13.82 22.49
CA ILE A 9 18.53 12.58 21.87
C ILE A 9 18.96 11.45 22.84
N SER A 10 18.01 10.79 23.50
CA SER A 10 18.29 9.62 24.31
C SER A 10 18.26 8.37 23.41
N ALA A 11 19.43 7.80 23.13
CA ALA A 11 19.55 6.49 22.52
C ALA A 11 19.52 5.42 23.63
N GLN A 12 18.49 4.58 23.67
CA GLN A 12 18.47 3.36 24.47
C GLN A 12 19.01 2.20 23.64
N ALA A 13 20.26 1.82 23.90
CA ALA A 13 20.86 0.62 23.30
C ALA A 13 20.52 -0.60 24.16
N SER A 14 19.72 -1.54 23.66
CA SER A 14 19.63 -2.87 24.24
C SER A 14 20.76 -3.74 23.70
N LYS A 15 21.64 -4.20 24.60
CA LYS A 15 22.70 -5.16 24.29
C LYS A 15 22.11 -6.55 24.16
N GLN A 16 22.08 -7.10 22.95
CA GLN A 16 22.19 -8.53 22.73
C GLN A 16 23.27 -8.81 21.70
N SER A 17 24.19 -9.67 22.10
CA SER A 17 25.42 -9.99 21.41
C SER A 17 25.22 -10.97 20.25
N ARG A 18 25.72 -10.66 19.08
CA ARG A 18 26.72 -11.34 18.24
C ARG A 18 26.52 -10.99 16.76
N GLY A 19 27.43 -10.20 16.25
CA GLY A 19 27.95 -10.26 14.89
C GLY A 19 26.98 -10.01 13.74
N HIS A 20 26.48 -8.79 13.60
CA HIS A 20 26.09 -8.19 12.31
C HIS A 20 26.03 -6.67 12.49
N ALA A 21 26.25 -5.93 11.42
CA ALA A 21 26.35 -4.50 11.41
C ALA A 21 25.18 -3.83 12.18
N ASN A 22 25.51 -2.86 13.04
CA ASN A 22 24.54 -2.09 13.80
C ASN A 22 23.63 -1.31 12.87
N LEU A 23 22.47 -1.87 12.52
CA LEU A 23 21.34 -1.11 12.02
C LEU A 23 20.70 -0.41 13.23
N ILE A 24 20.78 0.92 13.26
CA ILE A 24 20.07 1.72 14.25
C ILE A 24 18.59 1.68 13.89
N ARG A 25 17.83 0.91 14.63
CA ARG A 25 16.37 0.89 14.51
C ARG A 25 15.80 2.13 15.20
N PHE A 26 15.30 3.08 14.45
CA PHE A 26 14.45 4.15 14.97
C PHE A 26 12.99 3.67 14.90
N SER A 27 12.47 3.14 15.99
CA SER A 27 11.03 3.02 16.17
C SER A 27 10.52 4.37 16.71
N ILE A 28 9.85 5.14 15.89
CA ILE A 28 9.01 6.24 16.34
C ILE A 28 7.64 5.60 16.61
N GLU A 29 7.30 5.40 17.88
CA GLU A 29 5.90 5.18 18.25
C GLU A 29 5.16 6.48 17.91
N GLU A 30 4.36 6.46 16.86
CA GLU A 30 3.48 7.58 16.52
C GLU A 30 2.33 7.63 17.53
N ASP A 31 2.50 8.42 18.57
CA ASP A 31 1.39 9.01 19.30
C ASP A 31 0.81 10.12 18.39
N GLU A 32 -0.23 9.79 17.62
CA GLU A 32 -0.92 10.73 16.72
C GLU A 32 -1.42 11.99 17.45
N SER A 33 -1.49 11.97 18.80
CA SER A 33 -1.90 13.11 19.63
C SER A 33 -0.81 14.18 19.81
N ARG A 34 0.45 13.89 19.42
CA ARG A 34 1.60 14.77 19.64
C ARG A 34 2.20 15.44 18.40
N ILE A 35 1.60 15.28 17.23
CA ILE A 35 1.87 16.20 16.12
C ILE A 35 1.11 17.49 16.43
N ALA A 36 1.55 18.15 17.50
CA ALA A 36 1.13 19.52 17.80
C ALA A 36 1.45 20.35 16.56
N THR A 37 0.42 20.93 15.99
CA THR A 37 0.41 22.01 15.04
C THR A 37 1.34 23.14 15.49
N ASN A 38 2.65 22.97 15.32
CA ASN A 38 3.53 24.09 15.26
C ASN A 38 3.37 24.69 13.86
N ASN A 39 2.70 25.81 13.80
CA ASN A 39 2.56 26.72 12.64
C ASN A 39 3.92 27.29 12.17
N HIS A 40 5.01 26.54 12.29
CA HIS A 40 6.33 26.87 11.78
C HIS A 40 6.63 25.93 10.64
N GLY A 41 6.66 26.49 9.45
CA GLY A 41 6.78 25.82 8.17
C GLY A 41 7.74 24.62 8.16
N VAL A 42 7.36 23.59 7.42
CA VAL A 42 8.21 22.44 7.10
C VAL A 42 9.61 22.98 6.74
N LEU A 43 10.63 22.54 7.46
CA LEU A 43 12.00 23.00 7.17
C LEU A 43 12.35 22.55 5.74
N PRO A 44 12.95 23.41 4.91
CA PRO A 44 13.29 23.07 3.52
C PRO A 44 14.06 21.76 3.37
N GLY A 45 14.87 21.38 4.36
CA GLY A 45 15.63 20.13 4.38
C GLY A 45 14.75 18.86 4.46
N ASN A 46 13.57 18.92 5.08
CA ASN A 46 12.68 17.77 5.19
C ASN A 46 11.98 17.46 3.85
N ILE A 47 11.70 18.50 3.05
CA ILE A 47 11.12 18.32 1.71
C ILE A 47 12.14 17.69 0.76
N VAL A 48 13.40 18.11 0.82
CA VAL A 48 14.47 17.56 -0.02
C VAL A 48 14.70 16.08 0.25
N GLY A 49 14.62 15.64 1.52
CA GLY A 49 14.74 14.23 1.88
C GLY A 49 13.54 13.36 1.46
N ALA A 50 12.39 13.97 1.18
CA ALA A 50 11.18 13.28 0.74
C ALA A 50 11.10 13.07 -0.78
N ILE A 51 11.96 13.73 -1.55
CA ILE A 51 12.03 13.64 -3.02
C ILE A 51 13.09 12.60 -3.38
N ALA A 52 12.66 11.42 -3.76
CA ALA A 52 13.55 10.37 -4.26
C ALA A 52 14.17 10.77 -5.60
N ASN A 53 15.47 10.51 -5.73
CA ASN A 53 16.17 10.68 -7.01
C ASN A 53 15.87 9.50 -7.95
N GLU A 54 16.31 9.60 -9.21
CA GLU A 54 16.05 8.57 -10.24
C GLU A 54 16.51 7.17 -9.80
N ALA A 55 17.68 7.05 -9.16
CA ALA A 55 18.21 5.76 -8.71
C ALA A 55 17.36 5.16 -7.57
N GLU A 56 16.85 5.97 -6.67
CA GLU A 56 15.95 5.55 -5.60
C GLU A 56 14.58 5.15 -6.14
N ILE A 57 14.06 5.88 -7.13
CA ILE A 57 12.79 5.54 -7.80
C ILE A 57 12.90 4.21 -8.54
N GLU A 58 13.95 4.00 -9.33
CA GLU A 58 14.18 2.74 -10.04
C GLU A 58 14.48 1.59 -9.08
N GLY A 59 15.18 1.86 -7.98
CA GLY A 59 15.37 0.92 -6.90
C GLY A 59 14.05 0.49 -6.25
N ALA A 60 13.20 1.44 -5.90
CA ALA A 60 11.87 1.18 -5.34
C ALA A 60 11.00 0.38 -6.34
N ALA A 61 11.05 0.71 -7.64
CA ALA A 61 10.34 -0.04 -8.67
C ALA A 61 10.85 -1.49 -8.76
N ALA A 62 12.17 -1.71 -8.72
CA ALA A 62 12.76 -3.04 -8.72
C ALA A 62 12.39 -3.84 -7.46
N ALA A 63 12.38 -3.20 -6.28
CA ALA A 63 11.95 -3.81 -5.03
C ALA A 63 10.48 -4.25 -5.10
N HIS A 64 9.58 -3.42 -5.64
CA HIS A 64 8.16 -3.76 -5.80
C HIS A 64 7.91 -4.89 -6.78
N LEU A 65 8.72 -5.04 -7.84
CA LEU A 65 8.62 -6.17 -8.76
C LEU A 65 9.01 -7.49 -8.08
N ARG A 66 10.02 -7.48 -7.20
CA ARG A 66 10.42 -8.66 -6.41
C ARG A 66 9.37 -9.00 -5.37
N ASP A 67 8.95 -8.00 -4.61
CA ASP A 67 7.98 -8.17 -3.54
C ASP A 67 6.61 -8.56 -4.09
N GLY A 68 6.17 -7.93 -5.19
CA GLY A 68 4.95 -8.30 -5.90
C GLY A 68 4.96 -9.77 -6.34
N ALA A 69 6.11 -10.30 -6.79
CA ALA A 69 6.22 -11.71 -7.12
C ALA A 69 6.03 -12.60 -5.89
N ALA A 70 6.61 -12.24 -4.73
CA ALA A 70 6.42 -12.99 -3.48
C ALA A 70 4.95 -12.97 -3.01
N VAL A 71 4.28 -11.81 -3.13
CA VAL A 71 2.86 -11.70 -2.82
C VAL A 71 2.01 -12.54 -3.78
N VAL A 72 2.31 -12.55 -5.08
CA VAL A 72 1.58 -13.38 -6.07
C VAL A 72 1.79 -14.88 -5.81
N GLU A 73 3.00 -15.32 -5.45
CA GLU A 73 3.26 -16.70 -5.01
C GLU A 73 2.39 -17.06 -3.79
N LEU A 74 2.24 -16.14 -2.82
CA LEU A 74 1.35 -16.33 -1.69
C LEU A 74 -0.11 -16.47 -2.13
N LEU A 75 -0.60 -15.55 -2.98
CA LEU A 75 -2.00 -15.55 -3.43
C LEU A 75 -2.33 -16.84 -4.18
N ALA A 76 -1.44 -17.30 -5.05
CA ALA A 76 -1.59 -18.57 -5.76
C ALA A 76 -1.57 -19.77 -4.79
N TRP A 77 -0.68 -19.77 -3.81
CA TRP A 77 -0.64 -20.79 -2.78
C TRP A 77 -1.91 -20.79 -1.93
N LEU A 78 -2.39 -19.61 -1.53
CA LEU A 78 -3.58 -19.45 -0.69
C LEU A 78 -4.84 -19.95 -1.40
N ASP A 79 -5.00 -19.60 -2.67
CA ASP A 79 -6.16 -20.00 -3.49
C ASP A 79 -6.23 -21.54 -3.73
N ALA A 80 -5.09 -22.22 -3.63
CA ALA A 80 -4.99 -23.67 -3.69
C ALA A 80 -5.35 -24.37 -2.35
N GLN A 81 -5.52 -23.61 -1.25
CA GLN A 81 -5.84 -24.19 0.05
C GLN A 81 -7.35 -24.41 0.19
N LYS A 82 -7.72 -25.48 0.90
CA LYS A 82 -9.10 -25.68 1.30
C LYS A 82 -9.46 -24.71 2.44
N PRO A 83 -10.57 -23.96 2.35
CA PRO A 83 -11.01 -23.12 3.46
C PRO A 83 -11.08 -23.88 4.80
N GLY A 84 -10.67 -23.22 5.87
CA GLY A 84 -10.59 -23.78 7.22
C GLY A 84 -9.31 -24.56 7.53
N THR A 85 -8.41 -24.77 6.56
CA THR A 85 -7.16 -25.55 6.77
C THR A 85 -5.92 -24.69 7.00
N VAL A 86 -6.00 -23.38 6.75
CA VAL A 86 -4.90 -22.43 6.93
C VAL A 86 -5.34 -21.34 7.90
N THR A 87 -4.41 -20.87 8.74
CA THR A 87 -4.64 -19.79 9.70
C THR A 87 -3.92 -18.52 9.28
N GLU A 88 -4.27 -17.38 9.93
CA GLU A 88 -3.66 -16.07 9.69
C GLU A 88 -2.14 -16.10 9.90
N THR A 89 -1.65 -16.72 10.99
CA THR A 89 -0.20 -16.84 11.26
C THR A 89 0.52 -17.67 10.21
N GLN A 90 -0.13 -18.70 9.67
CA GLN A 90 0.44 -19.51 8.60
C GLN A 90 0.55 -18.71 7.29
N VAL A 91 -0.41 -17.82 7.01
CA VAL A 91 -0.34 -16.90 5.87
C VAL A 91 0.84 -15.95 6.02
N VAL A 92 1.03 -15.32 7.19
CA VAL A 92 2.17 -14.44 7.49
C VAL A 92 3.49 -15.18 7.27
N SER A 93 3.63 -16.35 7.90
CA SER A 93 4.85 -17.17 7.80
C SER A 93 5.17 -17.60 6.37
N LYS A 94 4.12 -17.90 5.59
CA LYS A 94 4.27 -18.31 4.19
C LYS A 94 4.72 -17.15 3.31
N LEU A 95 4.16 -15.94 3.52
CA LEU A 95 4.58 -14.74 2.81
C LEU A 95 6.04 -14.40 3.06
N GLU A 96 6.45 -14.41 4.33
CA GLU A 96 7.86 -14.17 4.67
C GLU A 96 8.79 -15.20 4.04
N ALA A 97 8.39 -16.47 3.99
CA ALA A 97 9.18 -17.50 3.33
C ALA A 97 9.36 -17.23 1.83
N PHE A 98 8.30 -16.75 1.13
CA PHE A 98 8.41 -16.35 -0.27
C PHE A 98 9.32 -15.12 -0.43
N ARG A 99 9.19 -14.09 0.40
CA ARG A 99 10.05 -12.90 0.38
C ARG A 99 11.52 -13.21 0.59
N ARG A 100 11.83 -14.18 1.47
CA ARG A 100 13.21 -14.60 1.78
C ARG A 100 13.84 -15.49 0.71
N SER A 101 13.06 -16.05 -0.22
CA SER A 101 13.54 -17.03 -1.19
C SER A 101 14.57 -16.49 -2.18
N ASP A 102 14.57 -15.18 -2.46
CA ASP A 102 15.54 -14.54 -3.37
C ASP A 102 16.78 -13.96 -2.66
N ASN A 103 16.86 -14.09 -1.34
CA ASN A 103 17.94 -13.57 -0.48
C ASN A 103 18.17 -12.04 -0.59
N LYS A 104 17.19 -11.27 -1.07
CA LYS A 104 17.27 -9.81 -1.18
C LYS A 104 16.63 -9.08 -0.02
N LEU A 105 15.65 -9.71 0.63
CA LEU A 105 14.98 -9.15 1.79
C LEU A 105 15.97 -8.94 2.93
N GLN A 106 16.04 -7.72 3.48
CA GLN A 106 16.84 -7.38 4.65
C GLN A 106 16.01 -7.55 5.93
N ASP A 107 14.80 -7.02 5.95
CA ASP A 107 13.82 -7.13 7.04
C ASP A 107 12.41 -6.92 6.47
N ILE A 108 11.37 -7.16 7.26
CA ILE A 108 10.02 -6.67 6.95
C ILE A 108 9.97 -5.15 7.17
N SER A 109 9.18 -4.43 6.37
CA SER A 109 9.04 -2.98 6.54
C SER A 109 8.15 -2.61 7.72
N PHE A 110 7.21 -3.52 8.07
CA PHE A 110 6.37 -3.50 9.26
C PHE A 110 5.81 -4.91 9.53
N GLU A 111 5.20 -5.10 10.69
CA GLU A 111 4.56 -6.37 11.04
C GLU A 111 3.37 -6.63 10.11
N THR A 112 3.40 -7.76 9.39
CA THR A 112 2.36 -8.13 8.42
C THR A 112 0.99 -8.21 9.08
N ILE A 113 0.02 -7.52 8.49
CA ILE A 113 -1.40 -7.63 8.82
C ILE A 113 -2.01 -8.75 7.96
N ALA A 114 -2.58 -9.74 8.62
CA ALA A 114 -3.33 -10.82 7.97
C ALA A 114 -4.61 -11.03 8.77
N GLY A 115 -5.65 -10.23 8.47
CA GLY A 115 -6.91 -10.25 9.22
C GLY A 115 -8.06 -10.84 8.40
N THR A 116 -8.60 -12.00 8.82
CA THR A 116 -9.74 -12.64 8.17
C THR A 116 -11.06 -12.32 8.87
N GLY A 117 -12.15 -12.17 8.09
CA GLY A 117 -13.47 -11.87 8.63
C GLY A 117 -13.45 -10.68 9.59
N PRO A 118 -13.93 -10.82 10.84
CA PRO A 118 -13.96 -9.71 11.82
C PRO A 118 -12.59 -9.09 12.13
N HIS A 119 -11.49 -9.86 12.06
CA HIS A 119 -10.15 -9.34 12.29
C HIS A 119 -9.74 -8.32 11.21
N GLY A 120 -10.18 -8.50 9.96
CA GLY A 120 -9.96 -7.55 8.88
C GLY A 120 -10.58 -6.18 9.14
N ALA A 121 -11.59 -6.08 10.01
CA ALA A 121 -12.21 -4.81 10.40
C ALA A 121 -11.35 -3.97 11.36
N ILE A 122 -10.28 -4.54 11.91
CA ILE A 122 -9.32 -3.84 12.79
C ILE A 122 -8.18 -3.34 11.91
N MET A 123 -8.10 -2.03 11.64
CA MET A 123 -7.19 -1.42 10.65
C MET A 123 -5.73 -1.84 10.82
N HIS A 124 -5.25 -1.90 12.07
CA HIS A 124 -3.88 -2.29 12.42
C HIS A 124 -3.86 -3.62 13.19
N TYR A 125 -4.67 -4.59 12.71
CA TYR A 125 -4.71 -5.91 13.32
C TYR A 125 -3.33 -6.57 13.32
N ARG A 126 -2.94 -7.09 14.46
CA ARG A 126 -1.72 -7.89 14.61
C ARG A 126 -2.13 -9.28 15.07
N VAL A 127 -1.90 -10.26 14.23
CA VAL A 127 -2.16 -11.64 14.59
C VAL A 127 -1.14 -12.12 15.63
N THR A 128 -1.64 -12.79 16.66
CA THR A 128 -0.85 -13.46 17.70
C THR A 128 -1.27 -14.91 17.82
N GLU A 129 -0.51 -15.73 18.55
CA GLU A 129 -0.90 -17.13 18.82
C GLU A 129 -2.28 -17.22 19.48
N ASP A 130 -2.62 -16.26 20.36
CA ASP A 130 -3.91 -16.23 21.07
C ASP A 130 -5.09 -15.78 20.20
N THR A 131 -4.83 -15.01 19.15
CA THR A 131 -5.88 -14.46 18.27
C THR A 131 -5.94 -15.16 16.91
N ASP A 132 -5.00 -16.08 16.63
CA ASP A 132 -4.90 -16.77 15.35
C ASP A 132 -6.21 -17.47 14.96
N SER A 133 -6.68 -17.21 13.77
CA SER A 133 -7.96 -17.70 13.27
C SER A 133 -7.80 -18.44 11.93
N PRO A 134 -8.53 -19.57 11.75
CA PRO A 134 -8.57 -20.25 10.47
C PRO A 134 -9.39 -19.43 9.46
N LEU A 135 -8.92 -19.40 8.21
CA LEU A 135 -9.58 -18.73 7.09
C LEU A 135 -10.78 -19.57 6.63
N GLN A 136 -12.00 -19.11 6.87
CA GLN A 136 -13.22 -19.85 6.57
C GLN A 136 -13.79 -19.49 5.18
N ASP A 137 -14.54 -20.43 4.59
CA ASP A 137 -15.34 -20.16 3.39
C ASP A 137 -16.33 -19.02 3.64
N GLY A 138 -16.51 -18.15 2.66
CA GLY A 138 -17.39 -16.99 2.78
C GLY A 138 -16.78 -15.79 3.50
N GLN A 139 -15.48 -15.82 3.86
CA GLN A 139 -14.76 -14.68 4.41
C GLN A 139 -13.90 -13.98 3.36
N ILE A 140 -13.45 -12.80 3.71
CA ILE A 140 -12.34 -12.11 3.02
C ILE A 140 -11.22 -11.89 4.02
N ILE A 141 -9.98 -11.84 3.52
CA ILE A 141 -8.79 -11.51 4.31
C ILE A 141 -8.14 -10.24 3.79
N VAL A 142 -7.78 -9.34 4.71
CA VAL A 142 -6.88 -8.20 4.42
C VAL A 142 -5.45 -8.68 4.64
N LEU A 143 -4.64 -8.57 3.60
CA LEU A 143 -3.21 -8.87 3.60
C LEU A 143 -2.47 -7.58 3.34
N ASP A 144 -1.87 -7.01 4.38
CA ASP A 144 -1.10 -5.77 4.31
C ASP A 144 0.32 -6.03 4.82
N SER A 145 1.30 -5.76 3.97
CA SER A 145 2.65 -6.24 4.20
C SER A 145 3.67 -5.57 3.30
N GLY A 146 4.90 -5.48 3.79
CA GLY A 146 5.99 -4.96 3.01
C GLY A 146 7.36 -5.48 3.44
N GLY A 147 8.36 -5.21 2.64
CA GLY A 147 9.75 -5.60 2.86
C GLY A 147 10.72 -4.43 2.74
N GLN A 148 11.79 -4.53 3.50
CA GLN A 148 12.96 -3.67 3.39
C GLN A 148 13.99 -4.33 2.47
N TYR A 149 14.28 -3.68 1.36
CA TYR A 149 15.31 -4.06 0.39
C TYR A 149 16.34 -2.94 0.31
N LEU A 150 17.61 -3.24 0.05
CA LEU A 150 18.66 -2.21 -0.02
C LEU A 150 18.36 -1.11 -1.05
N ASP A 151 17.55 -1.41 -2.05
CA ASP A 151 17.15 -0.51 -3.12
C ASP A 151 15.73 0.06 -2.97
N GLY A 152 14.97 -0.30 -1.90
CA GLY A 152 13.66 0.31 -1.65
C GLY A 152 12.90 -0.32 -0.50
N THR A 153 11.89 0.39 -0.03
CA THR A 153 10.89 -0.07 0.94
C THR A 153 9.60 -0.37 0.19
N THR A 154 8.96 -1.51 0.46
CA THR A 154 7.68 -1.86 -0.15
C THR A 154 6.56 -1.82 0.86
N ASP A 155 5.36 -1.55 0.34
CA ASP A 155 4.10 -1.57 1.05
C ASP A 155 3.00 -1.99 0.09
N ILE A 156 2.28 -3.07 0.42
CA ILE A 156 1.30 -3.68 -0.49
C ILE A 156 0.14 -4.23 0.31
N THR A 157 -1.05 -3.71 0.08
CA THR A 157 -2.27 -4.32 0.62
C THR A 157 -3.14 -4.92 -0.48
N ARG A 158 -3.61 -6.14 -0.23
CA ARG A 158 -4.67 -6.78 -1.00
C ARG A 158 -5.73 -7.37 -0.06
N THR A 159 -6.98 -7.23 -0.46
CA THR A 159 -8.10 -7.98 0.11
C THR A 159 -8.50 -9.07 -0.85
N VAL A 160 -8.58 -10.31 -0.36
CA VAL A 160 -8.90 -11.49 -1.18
C VAL A 160 -10.00 -12.33 -0.56
N ALA A 161 -10.80 -12.98 -1.40
CA ALA A 161 -11.86 -13.86 -0.97
C ALA A 161 -11.32 -15.25 -0.58
N ILE A 162 -11.86 -15.81 0.48
CA ILE A 162 -11.65 -17.21 0.89
C ILE A 162 -12.87 -18.02 0.48
N GLY A 163 -12.69 -18.89 -0.53
CA GLY A 163 -13.81 -19.60 -1.12
C GLY A 163 -14.80 -18.67 -1.83
N THR A 164 -16.08 -18.75 -1.49
CA THR A 164 -17.15 -17.93 -2.08
C THR A 164 -17.18 -16.54 -1.42
N PRO A 165 -16.98 -15.43 -2.17
CA PRO A 165 -16.97 -14.10 -1.57
C PRO A 165 -18.37 -13.73 -1.02
N PRO A 166 -18.44 -13.04 0.14
CA PRO A 166 -19.70 -12.55 0.67
C PRO A 166 -20.24 -11.39 -0.18
N GLU A 167 -21.50 -11.48 -0.62
CA GLU A 167 -22.11 -10.49 -1.53
C GLU A 167 -22.03 -9.05 -0.98
N GLU A 168 -22.25 -8.88 0.32
CA GLU A 168 -22.19 -7.54 0.96
C GLU A 168 -20.79 -6.91 0.92
N ALA A 169 -19.72 -7.73 0.90
CA ALA A 169 -18.36 -7.23 0.79
C ALA A 169 -18.04 -6.79 -0.65
N CYS A 170 -18.58 -7.44 -1.66
CA CYS A 170 -18.29 -7.16 -3.07
C CYS A 170 -18.64 -5.71 -3.46
N ALA A 171 -19.80 -5.19 -3.03
CA ALA A 171 -20.18 -3.82 -3.32
C ALA A 171 -19.25 -2.79 -2.65
N SER A 172 -18.88 -3.01 -1.39
CA SER A 172 -17.93 -2.15 -0.67
C SER A 172 -16.51 -2.27 -1.24
N PHE A 173 -16.07 -3.47 -1.59
CA PHE A 173 -14.80 -3.71 -2.27
C PHE A 173 -14.70 -2.94 -3.58
N THR A 174 -15.76 -2.98 -4.38
CA THR A 174 -15.80 -2.27 -5.68
C THR A 174 -15.73 -0.75 -5.48
N ARG A 175 -16.35 -0.19 -4.42
CA ARG A 175 -16.23 1.24 -4.11
C ARG A 175 -14.81 1.62 -3.66
N VAL A 176 -14.17 0.80 -2.85
CA VAL A 176 -12.76 0.99 -2.49
C VAL A 176 -11.88 0.95 -3.75
N LEU A 177 -12.11 -0.02 -4.63
CA LEU A 177 -11.40 -0.12 -5.92
C LEU A 177 -11.63 1.10 -6.81
N GLN A 178 -12.87 1.60 -6.92
CA GLN A 178 -13.18 2.84 -7.65
C GLN A 178 -12.38 4.03 -7.09
N GLY A 179 -12.28 4.16 -5.77
CA GLY A 179 -11.48 5.20 -5.12
C GLY A 179 -9.98 5.08 -5.43
N MET A 180 -9.43 3.87 -5.35
CA MET A 180 -8.05 3.59 -5.71
C MET A 180 -7.75 3.90 -7.18
N ILE A 181 -8.63 3.50 -8.10
CA ILE A 181 -8.51 3.78 -9.53
C ILE A 181 -8.61 5.29 -9.80
N ALA A 182 -9.60 5.97 -9.21
CA ALA A 182 -9.78 7.40 -9.39
C ALA A 182 -8.53 8.19 -8.99
N MET A 183 -7.92 7.83 -7.86
CA MET A 183 -6.66 8.42 -7.42
C MET A 183 -5.50 8.05 -8.35
N SER A 184 -5.34 6.78 -8.74
CA SER A 184 -4.26 6.33 -9.63
C SER A 184 -4.27 6.99 -11.02
N ARG A 185 -5.44 7.44 -11.48
CA ARG A 185 -5.64 8.13 -12.77
C ARG A 185 -5.61 9.64 -12.66
N LEU A 186 -5.52 10.17 -11.44
CA LEU A 186 -5.63 11.61 -11.21
C LEU A 186 -4.48 12.36 -11.85
N ARG A 187 -4.81 13.48 -12.48
CA ARG A 187 -3.87 14.53 -12.90
C ARG A 187 -4.26 15.82 -12.19
N TRP A 188 -3.27 16.54 -11.68
CA TRP A 188 -3.54 17.76 -10.92
C TRP A 188 -2.52 18.86 -11.24
N PRO A 189 -2.88 20.14 -11.09
CA PRO A 189 -1.92 21.22 -11.24
C PRO A 189 -0.90 21.21 -10.10
N GLN A 190 0.38 21.45 -10.42
CA GLN A 190 1.44 21.57 -9.42
C GLN A 190 1.05 22.60 -8.34
N GLY A 191 1.45 22.31 -7.09
CA GLY A 191 1.17 23.14 -5.91
C GLY A 191 0.01 22.65 -5.05
N LEU A 192 -0.71 21.59 -5.43
CA LEU A 192 -1.72 20.95 -4.58
C LEU A 192 -1.07 19.96 -3.61
N ALA A 193 -1.66 19.87 -2.42
CA ALA A 193 -1.28 18.94 -1.36
C ALA A 193 -2.29 17.80 -1.20
N GLY A 194 -1.97 16.81 -0.37
CA GLY A 194 -2.84 15.65 -0.16
C GLY A 194 -4.26 16.01 0.28
N ARG A 195 -4.43 17.04 1.12
CA ARG A 195 -5.75 17.54 1.54
C ARG A 195 -6.64 18.00 0.38
N ASP A 196 -6.05 18.42 -0.71
CA ASP A 196 -6.77 18.92 -1.88
C ASP A 196 -7.23 17.76 -2.79
N LEU A 197 -6.59 16.58 -2.67
CA LEU A 197 -6.80 15.42 -3.54
C LEU A 197 -7.52 14.25 -2.86
N GLU A 198 -7.39 14.09 -1.54
CA GLU A 198 -7.86 12.91 -0.80
C GLU A 198 -9.35 12.58 -1.04
N ALA A 199 -10.19 13.61 -1.19
CA ALA A 199 -11.62 13.45 -1.45
C ALA A 199 -11.91 12.63 -2.72
N VAL A 200 -11.02 12.63 -3.71
CA VAL A 200 -11.18 11.88 -4.96
C VAL A 200 -11.21 10.37 -4.68
N GLY A 201 -10.32 9.88 -3.81
CA GLY A 201 -10.29 8.46 -3.44
C GLY A 201 -11.44 8.04 -2.51
N ARG A 202 -12.02 8.99 -1.75
CA ARG A 202 -13.13 8.72 -0.83
C ARG A 202 -14.52 8.84 -1.47
N MET A 203 -14.65 9.57 -2.56
CA MET A 203 -15.93 9.91 -3.18
C MET A 203 -16.86 8.71 -3.43
N PRO A 204 -16.38 7.55 -3.95
CA PRO A 204 -17.26 6.41 -4.17
C PRO A 204 -17.87 5.82 -2.89
N LEU A 205 -17.13 5.88 -1.77
CA LEU A 205 -17.63 5.47 -0.46
C LEU A 205 -18.60 6.50 0.12
N TRP A 206 -18.27 7.79 0.09
CA TRP A 206 -19.13 8.86 0.59
C TRP A 206 -20.50 8.90 -0.08
N THR A 207 -20.54 8.68 -1.39
CA THR A 207 -21.83 8.65 -2.12
C THR A 207 -22.71 7.46 -1.72
N ALA A 208 -22.13 6.43 -1.09
CA ALA A 208 -22.83 5.28 -0.53
C ALA A 208 -23.05 5.38 1.00
N GLY A 209 -22.71 6.53 1.61
CA GLY A 209 -22.79 6.70 3.07
C GLY A 209 -21.74 5.91 3.84
N GLN A 210 -20.62 5.55 3.20
CA GLN A 210 -19.49 4.81 3.77
C GLN A 210 -18.27 5.72 3.86
N ASP A 211 -17.34 5.43 4.78
CA ASP A 211 -16.04 6.11 4.91
C ASP A 211 -15.06 5.20 5.66
N PHE A 212 -13.83 5.67 5.85
CA PHE A 212 -12.78 5.04 6.67
C PHE A 212 -12.01 6.12 7.44
N ASP A 213 -11.37 5.75 8.56
CA ASP A 213 -10.84 6.71 9.55
C ASP A 213 -9.33 7.02 9.38
N HIS A 214 -8.60 6.29 8.55
CA HIS A 214 -7.20 6.59 8.26
C HIS A 214 -7.04 7.54 7.05
N GLY A 215 -5.82 8.06 6.82
CA GLY A 215 -5.49 8.81 5.60
C GLY A 215 -5.63 7.93 4.36
N LEU A 216 -5.81 8.56 3.20
CA LEU A 216 -5.83 7.82 1.93
C LEU A 216 -4.44 7.30 1.56
N GLY A 217 -3.38 7.85 2.15
CA GLY A 217 -2.02 7.41 1.95
C GLY A 217 -0.99 8.26 2.69
N HIS A 218 0.21 7.74 2.74
CA HIS A 218 1.38 8.33 3.39
C HIS A 218 2.60 8.32 2.47
N GLY A 219 3.62 9.08 2.82
CA GLY A 219 4.92 8.99 2.15
C GLY A 219 5.64 7.69 2.51
N VAL A 220 6.50 7.22 1.63
CA VAL A 220 7.33 6.02 1.81
C VAL A 220 8.78 6.33 1.49
N GLY A 221 9.70 5.91 2.36
CA GLY A 221 11.13 6.12 2.18
C GLY A 221 11.79 5.09 1.27
N ALA A 222 12.95 5.41 0.72
CA ALA A 222 13.78 4.47 -0.03
C ALA A 222 14.77 3.77 0.92
N TYR A 223 14.50 2.54 1.32
CA TYR A 223 15.19 1.81 2.39
C TYR A 223 15.19 2.59 3.74
N LEU A 224 14.10 3.30 3.97
CA LEU A 224 13.83 4.09 5.17
C LEU A 224 12.47 3.67 5.78
N SER A 225 11.84 4.57 6.55
CA SER A 225 10.54 4.26 7.16
C SER A 225 9.47 3.97 6.10
N VAL A 226 8.62 2.99 6.35
CA VAL A 226 7.43 2.76 5.52
C VAL A 226 6.48 3.95 5.61
N HIS A 227 6.33 4.55 6.80
CA HIS A 227 5.63 5.82 7.00
C HIS A 227 6.64 6.98 7.04
N GLU A 228 7.11 7.41 5.87
CA GLU A 228 8.08 8.51 5.73
C GLU A 228 7.37 9.80 5.31
N GLY A 229 7.54 10.86 6.11
CA GLY A 229 6.97 12.16 5.80
C GLY A 229 7.95 13.08 5.05
N PRO A 230 7.55 14.32 4.76
CA PRO A 230 6.37 15.06 5.27
C PRO A 230 5.11 14.94 4.41
N GLN A 231 5.18 14.36 3.20
CA GLN A 231 4.04 14.26 2.30
C GLN A 231 3.06 13.16 2.75
N ARG A 232 1.77 13.42 2.59
CA ARG A 232 0.69 12.44 2.87
C ARG A 232 -0.51 12.71 1.97
N LEU A 233 -1.25 11.69 1.58
CA LEU A 233 -2.60 11.79 1.01
C LEU A 233 -3.63 11.80 2.15
N SER A 234 -3.79 12.96 2.78
CA SER A 234 -4.63 13.10 3.99
C SER A 234 -5.17 14.52 4.11
N LYS A 235 -6.38 14.65 4.65
CA LYS A 235 -7.04 15.95 4.93
C LYS A 235 -6.22 16.90 5.81
N THR A 236 -5.24 16.39 6.52
CA THR A 236 -4.35 17.16 7.40
C THR A 236 -3.03 17.53 6.72
N SER A 237 -2.75 17.02 5.52
CA SER A 237 -1.49 17.29 4.81
C SER A 237 -1.54 18.64 4.09
N HIS A 238 -0.52 19.46 4.32
CA HIS A 238 -0.36 20.79 3.70
C HIS A 238 0.88 20.88 2.81
N VAL A 239 1.64 19.80 2.67
CA VAL A 239 2.85 19.77 1.86
C VAL A 239 2.45 19.55 0.40
N PRO A 240 2.74 20.49 -0.51
CA PRO A 240 2.49 20.30 -1.93
C PRO A 240 3.28 19.10 -2.47
N PHE A 241 2.68 18.37 -3.39
CA PHE A 241 3.37 17.27 -4.05
C PHE A 241 4.37 17.77 -5.08
N GLU A 242 5.54 17.13 -5.07
CA GLU A 242 6.63 17.39 -6.01
C GLU A 242 7.03 16.09 -6.73
N PRO A 243 7.50 16.15 -7.99
CA PRO A 243 8.01 14.98 -8.68
C PRO A 243 9.11 14.27 -7.88
N GLY A 244 9.05 12.94 -7.84
CA GLY A 244 9.95 12.09 -7.04
C GLY A 244 9.43 11.72 -5.66
N MET A 245 8.34 12.30 -5.17
CA MET A 245 7.70 11.85 -3.93
C MET A 245 7.02 10.51 -4.13
N ILE A 246 7.30 9.56 -3.23
CA ILE A 246 6.67 8.23 -3.21
C ILE A 246 5.58 8.24 -2.14
N LEU A 247 4.38 7.76 -2.50
CA LEU A 247 3.24 7.70 -1.58
C LEU A 247 2.45 6.40 -1.76
N SER A 248 1.80 5.96 -0.69
CA SER A 248 0.74 4.96 -0.77
C SER A 248 -0.56 5.58 -1.30
N ASN A 249 -1.38 4.74 -1.93
CA ASN A 249 -2.77 4.99 -2.31
C ASN A 249 -3.56 3.79 -1.82
N GLU A 250 -4.16 3.91 -0.63
CA GLU A 250 -4.65 2.80 0.19
C GLU A 250 -6.07 3.02 0.75
N PRO A 251 -7.07 3.35 -0.07
CA PRO A 251 -8.43 3.45 0.42
C PRO A 251 -8.89 2.13 1.06
N GLY A 252 -9.76 2.23 2.06
CA GLY A 252 -10.30 1.07 2.76
C GLY A 252 -11.77 1.25 3.14
N TYR A 253 -12.35 0.17 3.68
CA TYR A 253 -13.66 0.18 4.35
C TYR A 253 -13.68 -0.91 5.42
N TYR A 254 -14.14 -0.59 6.61
CA TYR A 254 -14.09 -1.49 7.76
C TYR A 254 -15.46 -1.58 8.40
N ARG A 255 -16.05 -2.80 8.37
CA ARG A 255 -17.32 -3.08 9.02
C ARG A 255 -17.07 -3.87 10.29
N GLU A 256 -17.14 -3.18 11.42
CA GLU A 256 -16.87 -3.76 12.72
C GLU A 256 -17.62 -5.08 12.95
N GLY A 257 -16.91 -6.08 13.44
CA GLY A 257 -17.44 -7.42 13.69
C GLY A 257 -17.74 -8.27 12.46
N ALA A 258 -17.49 -7.76 11.23
CA ALA A 258 -17.79 -8.47 9.99
C ALA A 258 -16.57 -8.65 9.08
N PHE A 259 -16.03 -7.56 8.51
CA PHE A 259 -14.90 -7.63 7.58
C PHE A 259 -14.20 -6.29 7.41
N GLY A 260 -12.98 -6.31 6.91
CA GLY A 260 -12.25 -5.15 6.42
C GLY A 260 -11.85 -5.30 4.96
N ILE A 261 -11.68 -4.15 4.29
CA ILE A 261 -11.21 -4.03 2.92
C ILE A 261 -10.15 -2.94 2.90
N ARG A 262 -8.98 -3.21 2.34
CA ARG A 262 -7.97 -2.23 1.94
C ARG A 262 -7.32 -2.69 0.65
N LEU A 263 -7.16 -1.77 -0.29
CA LEU A 263 -6.45 -1.97 -1.54
C LEU A 263 -5.38 -0.90 -1.65
N GLU A 264 -4.15 -1.31 -1.86
CA GLU A 264 -3.02 -0.39 -1.87
C GLU A 264 -2.04 -0.65 -3.00
N ASN A 265 -1.63 0.44 -3.62
CA ASN A 265 -0.45 0.52 -4.47
C ASN A 265 0.42 1.70 -4.04
N LEU A 266 1.74 1.56 -4.11
CA LEU A 266 2.64 2.70 -4.07
C LEU A 266 2.72 3.38 -5.43
N LEU A 267 2.76 4.70 -5.38
CA LEU A 267 2.79 5.60 -6.53
C LEU A 267 3.94 6.59 -6.38
N VAL A 268 4.52 6.99 -7.51
CA VAL A 268 5.51 8.10 -7.57
C VAL A 268 4.87 9.29 -8.26
N VAL A 269 5.01 10.48 -7.69
CA VAL A 269 4.65 11.73 -8.34
C VAL A 269 5.60 12.00 -9.50
N GLN A 270 5.08 12.32 -10.66
CA GLN A 270 5.86 12.71 -11.84
C GLN A 270 5.23 13.90 -12.58
N GLU A 271 6.03 14.56 -13.45
CA GLU A 271 5.47 15.54 -14.38
C GLU A 271 4.57 14.85 -15.40
N ALA A 272 3.34 15.32 -15.51
CA ALA A 272 2.38 14.77 -16.45
C ALA A 272 2.62 15.30 -17.88
N PRO A 273 2.57 14.46 -18.91
CA PRO A 273 2.71 14.92 -20.30
C PRO A 273 1.57 15.89 -20.68
N ASN A 274 1.86 16.84 -21.56
CA ASN A 274 0.83 17.74 -22.08
C ASN A 274 -0.22 16.95 -22.86
N LEU A 275 -1.49 17.34 -22.71
CA LEU A 275 -2.60 16.76 -23.45
C LEU A 275 -3.04 17.71 -24.57
N PRO A 276 -3.50 17.18 -25.72
CA PRO A 276 -4.10 17.99 -26.77
C PRO A 276 -5.28 18.81 -26.21
N GLY A 277 -5.25 20.13 -26.41
CA GLY A 277 -6.26 21.04 -25.90
C GLY A 277 -6.15 21.42 -24.43
N GLY A 278 -5.10 20.96 -23.74
CA GLY A 278 -4.78 21.42 -22.38
C GLY A 278 -4.13 22.80 -22.34
N ASP A 279 -3.97 23.35 -21.14
CA ASP A 279 -3.31 24.64 -20.91
C ASP A 279 -1.78 24.51 -21.03
N ASP A 280 -1.15 25.11 -22.03
CA ASP A 280 0.30 25.02 -22.26
C ASP A 280 1.15 25.65 -21.14
N HIS A 281 0.56 26.58 -20.38
CA HIS A 281 1.25 27.30 -19.31
C HIS A 281 1.09 26.64 -17.92
N ARG A 282 0.26 25.61 -17.83
CA ARG A 282 -0.04 24.94 -16.54
C ARG A 282 0.76 23.67 -16.40
N LYS A 283 1.67 23.65 -15.44
CA LYS A 283 2.39 22.41 -15.07
C LYS A 283 1.40 21.47 -14.37
N MET A 284 1.26 20.27 -14.92
CA MET A 284 0.46 19.19 -14.36
C MET A 284 1.34 18.09 -13.84
N LEU A 285 0.87 17.43 -12.78
CA LEU A 285 1.47 16.24 -12.19
C LEU A 285 0.50 15.06 -12.36
N ASP A 286 1.04 13.85 -12.37
CA ASP A 286 0.31 12.59 -12.31
C ASP A 286 1.12 11.52 -11.54
N TRP A 287 0.69 10.26 -11.62
CA TRP A 287 1.28 9.17 -10.88
C TRP A 287 1.93 8.13 -11.81
N ARG A 288 3.10 7.64 -11.42
CA ARG A 288 3.66 6.38 -11.90
C ARG A 288 3.42 5.29 -10.86
N THR A 289 2.78 4.20 -11.25
CA THR A 289 2.55 3.04 -10.37
C THR A 289 3.83 2.24 -10.16
N LEU A 290 4.11 1.86 -8.92
CA LEU A 290 5.22 0.99 -8.53
C LEU A 290 4.78 -0.44 -8.22
N THR A 291 3.59 -0.62 -7.63
CA THR A 291 3.07 -1.91 -7.18
C THR A 291 2.32 -2.64 -8.29
N PHE A 292 2.68 -3.89 -8.53
CA PHE A 292 2.04 -4.77 -9.52
C PHE A 292 1.66 -6.10 -8.85
N VAL A 293 0.44 -6.18 -8.31
CA VAL A 293 -0.18 -7.37 -7.71
C VAL A 293 -1.64 -7.41 -8.15
N PRO A 294 -2.22 -8.55 -8.56
CA PRO A 294 -3.57 -8.57 -9.08
C PRO A 294 -4.59 -8.16 -8.01
N ILE A 295 -5.68 -7.55 -8.47
CA ILE A 295 -6.90 -7.28 -7.70
C ILE A 295 -7.80 -8.52 -7.81
N ASP A 296 -8.36 -8.98 -6.69
CA ASP A 296 -9.23 -10.18 -6.70
C ASP A 296 -10.53 -9.90 -7.46
N ARG A 297 -10.62 -10.44 -8.68
CA ARG A 297 -11.76 -10.26 -9.59
C ARG A 297 -13.07 -10.82 -9.03
N ARG A 298 -13.00 -11.80 -8.12
CA ARG A 298 -14.18 -12.43 -7.50
C ARG A 298 -14.95 -11.44 -6.61
N LEU A 299 -14.27 -10.40 -6.11
CA LEU A 299 -14.85 -9.33 -5.28
C LEU A 299 -15.33 -8.12 -6.10
N VAL A 300 -15.07 -8.09 -7.39
CA VAL A 300 -15.44 -6.96 -8.27
C VAL A 300 -16.85 -7.15 -8.81
N VAL A 301 -17.73 -6.17 -8.57
CA VAL A 301 -19.03 -6.05 -9.21
C VAL A 301 -18.84 -5.20 -10.47
N ALA A 302 -18.69 -5.85 -11.63
CA ALA A 302 -18.32 -5.20 -12.89
C ALA A 302 -19.31 -4.10 -13.30
N GLU A 303 -20.61 -4.30 -13.05
CA GLU A 303 -21.68 -3.35 -13.37
C GLU A 303 -21.60 -2.03 -12.58
N MET A 304 -20.82 -2.01 -11.49
CA MET A 304 -20.55 -0.79 -10.72
C MET A 304 -19.37 0.02 -11.28
N LEU A 305 -18.56 -0.55 -12.16
CA LEU A 305 -17.44 0.15 -12.78
C LEU A 305 -17.92 0.88 -14.04
N ASP A 306 -17.51 2.14 -14.19
CA ASP A 306 -17.62 2.81 -15.48
C ASP A 306 -16.58 2.25 -16.49
N ALA A 307 -16.77 2.56 -17.78
CA ALA A 307 -15.90 2.05 -18.84
C ALA A 307 -14.42 2.41 -18.59
N HIS A 308 -14.14 3.61 -18.09
CA HIS A 308 -12.76 4.04 -17.83
C HIS A 308 -12.11 3.30 -16.66
N SER A 309 -12.89 2.99 -15.62
CA SER A 309 -12.42 2.20 -14.47
C SER A 309 -12.18 0.75 -14.88
N LEU A 310 -13.05 0.19 -15.71
CA LEU A 310 -12.90 -1.15 -16.24
C LEU A 310 -11.68 -1.26 -17.17
N ASP A 311 -11.50 -0.30 -18.08
CA ASP A 311 -10.33 -0.23 -18.97
C ASP A 311 -9.04 -0.13 -18.16
N TRP A 312 -9.03 0.69 -17.11
CA TRP A 312 -7.86 0.83 -16.23
C TRP A 312 -7.54 -0.50 -15.52
N LEU A 313 -8.56 -1.18 -14.97
CA LEU A 313 -8.36 -2.44 -14.25
C LEU A 313 -7.81 -3.53 -15.18
N ASN A 314 -8.35 -3.64 -16.38
CA ASN A 314 -7.88 -4.61 -17.38
C ASN A 314 -6.45 -4.29 -17.85
N ALA A 315 -6.11 -3.02 -18.07
CA ALA A 315 -4.75 -2.59 -18.42
C ALA A 315 -3.78 -2.85 -17.25
N TYR A 316 -4.18 -2.54 -16.01
CA TYR A 316 -3.37 -2.83 -14.82
C TYR A 316 -3.10 -4.33 -14.67
N HIS A 317 -4.11 -5.19 -14.88
CA HIS A 317 -3.94 -6.63 -14.84
C HIS A 317 -3.01 -7.15 -15.96
N ALA A 318 -3.09 -6.57 -17.15
CA ALA A 318 -2.14 -6.89 -18.24
C ALA A 318 -0.70 -6.53 -17.85
N ASP A 319 -0.49 -5.35 -17.26
CA ASP A 319 0.81 -4.93 -16.73
C ASP A 319 1.32 -5.87 -15.62
N VAL A 320 0.43 -6.31 -14.71
CA VAL A 320 0.79 -7.29 -13.67
C VAL A 320 1.25 -8.61 -14.31
N ALA A 321 0.50 -9.14 -15.27
CA ALA A 321 0.86 -10.38 -15.96
C ALA A 321 2.20 -10.27 -16.68
N GLU A 322 2.45 -9.15 -17.39
CA GLU A 322 3.70 -8.88 -18.11
C GLU A 322 4.91 -8.75 -17.18
N LYS A 323 4.76 -7.94 -16.11
CA LYS A 323 5.89 -7.57 -15.23
C LYS A 323 6.20 -8.63 -14.18
N ILE A 324 5.18 -9.29 -13.63
CA ILE A 324 5.32 -10.27 -12.54
C ILE A 324 5.43 -11.70 -13.07
N GLY A 325 4.69 -12.06 -14.12
CA GLY A 325 4.64 -13.41 -14.66
C GLY A 325 6.01 -14.06 -14.90
N PRO A 326 7.02 -13.36 -15.47
CA PRO A 326 8.37 -13.92 -15.70
C PRO A 326 9.17 -14.25 -14.41
N ARG A 327 8.68 -13.81 -13.24
CA ARG A 327 9.35 -13.97 -11.92
C ARG A 327 8.77 -15.10 -11.10
N LEU A 328 7.71 -15.73 -11.56
CA LEU A 328 6.92 -16.69 -10.80
C LEU A 328 7.31 -18.13 -11.07
N SER A 329 6.99 -19.00 -10.11
CA SER A 329 6.94 -20.44 -10.35
C SER A 329 5.90 -20.78 -11.44
N PRO A 330 6.03 -21.91 -12.15
CA PRO A 330 5.07 -22.31 -13.18
C PRO A 330 3.62 -22.39 -12.67
N ALA A 331 3.42 -22.84 -11.43
CA ALA A 331 2.10 -22.95 -10.82
C ALA A 331 1.50 -21.56 -10.53
N ALA A 332 2.26 -20.66 -9.93
CA ALA A 332 1.82 -19.30 -9.64
C ALA A 332 1.59 -18.50 -10.94
N LYS A 333 2.41 -18.72 -11.96
CA LYS A 333 2.20 -18.10 -13.29
C LYS A 333 0.86 -18.53 -13.90
N THR A 334 0.56 -19.83 -13.89
CA THR A 334 -0.73 -20.33 -14.40
C THR A 334 -1.91 -19.73 -13.65
N TRP A 335 -1.79 -19.60 -12.33
CA TRP A 335 -2.79 -18.93 -11.49
C TRP A 335 -2.92 -17.45 -11.86
N LEU A 336 -1.78 -16.74 -12.02
CA LEU A 336 -1.77 -15.32 -12.36
C LEU A 336 -2.45 -15.06 -13.71
N ASP A 337 -2.18 -15.88 -14.72
CA ASP A 337 -2.79 -15.76 -16.06
C ASP A 337 -4.33 -15.82 -15.97
N ALA A 338 -4.88 -16.64 -15.07
CA ALA A 338 -6.31 -16.70 -14.79
C ALA A 338 -6.80 -15.51 -13.94
N ALA A 339 -6.03 -15.12 -12.92
CA ALA A 339 -6.38 -14.03 -12.01
C ALA A 339 -6.37 -12.65 -12.69
N THR A 340 -5.60 -12.50 -13.77
CA THR A 340 -5.46 -11.24 -14.53
C THR A 340 -6.21 -11.24 -15.87
N ALA A 341 -7.00 -12.28 -16.16
CA ALA A 341 -7.85 -12.29 -17.36
C ALA A 341 -8.83 -11.08 -17.34
N PRO A 342 -9.16 -10.47 -18.48
CA PRO A 342 -10.10 -9.34 -18.54
C PRO A 342 -11.46 -9.64 -17.90
N ILE A 343 -12.06 -8.61 -17.32
CA ILE A 343 -13.45 -8.63 -16.79
C ILE A 343 -14.39 -8.10 -17.86
#